data_bccda38353578e31f002e2f613e26a54
#
_entry.id   bccda38353578e31f002e2f613e26a54
#
_cell.length_a   1.000
_cell.length_b   1.000
_cell.length_c   1.000
_cell.angle_alpha   90.00
_cell.angle_beta   90.00
_cell.angle_gamma   90.00
#
_symmetry.space_group_name_H-M   'P 1'
#
loop_
_entity.id
_entity.type
_entity.pdbx_description
1 polymer ?
#
loop_
_entity_poly.entity_id
_entity_poly.type
_entity_poly.pdbx_seq_one_letter_code
_entity_poly.pdbx_strand_id
1 'polypeptide(L)'
;MKKLSILAAFITGAIMVQAQIDSSAKNLSKFEKIPSFNMYIVPDSTSFSNKNLKTNKSLVIMFFSPDCEHCQKETRELLAYKNELKNIQILMASPSSYGMVKQFYEEYNLASMPNIKLGNDVNYALGSIYQLRTFPSIFVYDRTGKLAKAFVGNIGVPAILEALK
;
A
#
# COMPACT_ATOMS: atom_id res chain seq x y z
N MET A 1 -49.88 -19.09 11.95
CA MET A 1 -48.51 -19.51 12.31
C MET A 1 -47.44 -19.28 11.23
N LYS A 2 -47.78 -18.80 10.01
CA LYS A 2 -46.78 -18.54 8.92
C LYS A 2 -46.11 -17.16 8.94
N LYS A 3 -46.62 -16.19 9.72
CA LYS A 3 -46.07 -14.82 9.75
C LYS A 3 -44.86 -14.62 10.70
N LEU A 4 -44.65 -15.55 11.64
CA LEU A 4 -43.56 -15.43 12.62
C LEU A 4 -42.17 -15.86 12.05
N SER A 5 -42.17 -16.78 11.06
CA SER A 5 -40.93 -17.30 10.46
C SER A 5 -40.23 -16.32 9.53
N ILE A 6 -40.97 -15.37 8.92
CA ILE A 6 -40.40 -14.38 7.99
C ILE A 6 -39.65 -13.27 8.75
N LEU A 7 -40.10 -12.90 9.95
CA LEU A 7 -39.47 -11.86 10.76
C LEU A 7 -38.10 -12.30 11.33
N ALA A 8 -37.99 -13.59 11.69
CA ALA A 8 -36.71 -14.15 12.20
C ALA A 8 -35.61 -14.21 11.13
N ALA A 9 -35.97 -14.45 9.86
CA ALA A 9 -35.01 -14.50 8.76
C ALA A 9 -34.39 -13.12 8.42
N PHE A 10 -35.16 -12.03 8.58
CA PHE A 10 -34.66 -10.66 8.37
C PHE A 10 -33.69 -10.18 9.47
N ILE A 11 -33.93 -10.60 10.72
CA ILE A 11 -33.07 -10.20 11.86
C ILE A 11 -31.72 -10.91 11.78
N THR A 12 -31.65 -12.18 11.36
CA THR A 12 -30.39 -12.92 11.22
C THR A 12 -29.53 -12.38 10.07
N GLY A 13 -30.11 -11.90 8.97
CA GLY A 13 -29.38 -11.28 7.86
C GLY A 13 -28.72 -9.97 8.24
N ALA A 14 -29.40 -9.12 9.03
CA ALA A 14 -28.85 -7.84 9.48
C ALA A 14 -27.65 -7.99 10.43
N ILE A 15 -27.65 -8.98 11.32
CA ILE A 15 -26.56 -9.25 12.27
C ILE A 15 -25.30 -9.73 11.55
N MET A 16 -25.44 -10.54 10.50
CA MET A 16 -24.29 -11.03 9.73
C MET A 16 -23.60 -9.93 8.93
N VAL A 17 -24.34 -8.98 8.36
CA VAL A 17 -23.81 -7.84 7.63
C VAL A 17 -23.03 -6.91 8.56
N GLN A 18 -23.54 -6.65 9.76
CA GLN A 18 -22.87 -5.79 10.74
C GLN A 18 -21.55 -6.39 11.21
N ALA A 19 -21.48 -7.71 11.45
CA ALA A 19 -20.25 -8.40 11.85
C ALA A 19 -19.14 -8.33 10.78
N GLN A 20 -19.49 -8.31 9.51
CA GLN A 20 -18.52 -8.16 8.41
C GLN A 20 -17.97 -6.73 8.30
N ILE A 21 -18.81 -5.71 8.53
CA ILE A 21 -18.41 -4.31 8.54
C ILE A 21 -17.45 -4.04 9.71
N ASP A 22 -17.77 -4.54 10.89
CA ASP A 22 -16.95 -4.36 12.10
C ASP A 22 -15.57 -5.04 11.99
N SER A 23 -15.49 -6.23 11.38
CA SER A 23 -14.23 -6.93 11.18
C SER A 23 -13.33 -6.23 10.16
N SER A 24 -13.89 -5.65 9.12
CA SER A 24 -13.15 -4.88 8.12
C SER A 24 -12.61 -3.56 8.69
N ALA A 25 -13.41 -2.84 9.46
CA ALA A 25 -13.02 -1.61 10.15
C ALA A 25 -11.92 -1.87 11.19
N LYS A 26 -12.00 -2.96 11.96
CA LYS A 26 -11.00 -3.36 12.94
C LYS A 26 -9.66 -3.75 12.31
N ASN A 27 -9.67 -4.34 11.11
CA ASN A 27 -8.44 -4.64 10.37
C ASN A 27 -7.74 -3.38 9.84
N LEU A 28 -8.47 -2.37 9.41
CA LEU A 28 -7.90 -1.10 8.95
C LEU A 28 -7.33 -0.25 10.10
N SER A 29 -7.88 -0.36 11.32
CA SER A 29 -7.39 0.38 12.48
C SER A 29 -5.95 0.03 12.88
N LYS A 30 -5.46 -1.16 12.52
CA LYS A 30 -4.05 -1.56 12.73
C LYS A 30 -3.06 -0.74 11.91
N PHE A 31 -3.50 -0.17 10.79
CA PHE A 31 -2.65 0.61 9.87
C PHE A 31 -2.99 2.10 9.90
N GLU A 32 -3.76 2.52 10.91
CA GLU A 32 -4.17 3.92 11.06
C GLU A 32 -2.97 4.87 11.03
N LYS A 33 -1.82 4.41 11.55
CA LYS A 33 -0.54 5.13 11.49
C LYS A 33 0.51 4.29 10.78
N ILE A 34 1.50 4.97 10.20
CA ILE A 34 2.66 4.31 9.59
C ILE A 34 3.38 3.48 10.65
N PRO A 35 3.53 2.16 10.47
CA PRO A 35 4.21 1.31 11.43
C PRO A 35 5.71 1.58 11.43
N SER A 36 6.40 1.15 12.48
CA SER A 36 7.86 1.10 12.49
C SER A 36 8.35 0.00 11.55
N PHE A 37 9.32 0.33 10.70
CA PHE A 37 9.98 -0.60 9.80
C PHE A 37 11.45 -0.26 9.64
N ASN A 38 12.22 -1.21 9.17
CA ASN A 38 13.59 -1.04 8.71
C ASN A 38 13.82 -1.98 7.52
N MET A 39 14.40 -1.47 6.44
CA MET A 39 14.73 -2.22 5.24
C MET A 39 15.95 -1.63 4.55
N TYR A 40 16.48 -2.33 3.56
CA TYR A 40 17.53 -1.82 2.70
C TYR A 40 16.92 -1.30 1.40
N ILE A 41 17.32 -0.09 0.99
CA ILE A 41 16.87 0.48 -0.28
C ILE A 41 17.88 0.21 -1.40
N VAL A 42 17.38 0.11 -2.62
CA VAL A 42 18.22 0.05 -3.82
C VAL A 42 18.47 1.46 -4.34
N PRO A 43 19.62 1.69 -5.04
CA PRO A 43 20.57 0.69 -5.54
C PRO A 43 21.74 0.40 -4.60
N ASP A 44 21.91 1.09 -3.49
CA ASP A 44 23.14 1.17 -2.68
C ASP A 44 23.08 0.40 -1.35
N SER A 45 22.00 -0.31 -1.08
CA SER A 45 21.76 -1.03 0.18
C SER A 45 21.77 -0.14 1.43
N THR A 46 21.48 1.14 1.28
CA THR A 46 21.35 2.04 2.44
C THR A 46 20.17 1.63 3.33
N SER A 47 20.39 1.65 4.65
CA SER A 47 19.32 1.40 5.62
C SER A 47 18.29 2.52 5.57
N PHE A 48 17.00 2.16 5.51
CA PHE A 48 15.87 3.07 5.45
C PHE A 48 14.75 2.62 6.39
N SER A 49 14.23 3.54 7.15
CA SER A 49 13.18 3.28 8.15
C SER A 49 12.08 4.34 8.11
N ASN A 50 11.02 4.14 8.88
CA ASN A 50 9.98 5.15 9.07
C ASN A 50 10.53 6.50 9.59
N LYS A 51 11.69 6.51 10.29
CA LYS A 51 12.36 7.74 10.77
C LYS A 51 12.97 8.58 9.63
N ASN A 52 13.20 7.99 8.47
CA ASN A 52 13.72 8.69 7.29
C ASN A 52 12.60 9.33 6.44
N LEU A 53 11.35 9.04 6.76
CA LEU A 53 10.21 9.67 6.09
C LEU A 53 10.11 11.15 6.47
N LYS A 54 9.79 11.98 5.49
CA LYS A 54 9.61 13.43 5.72
C LYS A 54 8.27 13.66 6.42
N THR A 55 8.30 14.43 7.48
CA THR A 55 7.09 14.90 8.17
C THR A 55 6.30 15.87 7.29
N ASN A 56 5.00 16.00 7.53
CA ASN A 56 4.09 16.90 6.81
C ASN A 56 4.03 16.64 5.29
N LYS A 57 4.35 15.43 4.85
CA LYS A 57 4.19 14.98 3.46
C LYS A 57 3.39 13.69 3.41
N SER A 58 2.46 13.64 2.47
CA SER A 58 1.73 12.39 2.17
C SER A 58 2.70 11.28 1.76
N LEU A 59 2.33 10.05 2.09
CA LEU A 59 3.10 8.86 1.77
C LEU A 59 2.22 7.84 1.06
N VAL A 60 2.72 7.28 -0.01
CA VAL A 60 2.17 6.08 -0.66
C VAL A 60 3.12 4.93 -0.40
N ILE A 61 2.62 3.85 0.20
CA ILE A 61 3.36 2.58 0.31
C ILE A 61 2.75 1.62 -0.70
N MET A 62 3.54 1.18 -1.68
CA MET A 62 3.15 0.18 -2.66
C MET A 62 3.95 -1.10 -2.43
N PHE A 63 3.26 -2.16 -2.05
CA PHE A 63 3.85 -3.49 -2.01
C PHE A 63 3.72 -4.17 -3.37
N PHE A 64 4.81 -4.76 -3.86
CA PHE A 64 4.87 -5.29 -5.20
C PHE A 64 5.79 -6.51 -5.32
N SER A 65 5.65 -7.24 -6.44
CA SER A 65 6.65 -8.18 -6.94
C SER A 65 7.13 -7.72 -8.31
N PRO A 66 8.44 -7.80 -8.62
CA PRO A 66 8.96 -7.47 -9.95
C PRO A 66 8.28 -8.24 -11.09
N ASP A 67 7.90 -9.50 -10.86
CA ASP A 67 7.27 -10.39 -11.85
C ASP A 67 5.76 -10.18 -12.00
N CYS A 68 5.16 -9.27 -11.23
CA CYS A 68 3.73 -9.02 -11.23
C CYS A 68 3.36 -7.99 -12.30
N GLU A 69 2.66 -8.40 -13.36
CA GLU A 69 2.23 -7.53 -14.46
C GLU A 69 1.41 -6.31 -14.01
N HIS A 70 0.51 -6.50 -13.03
CA HIS A 70 -0.26 -5.41 -12.46
C HIS A 70 0.63 -4.41 -11.70
N CYS A 71 1.69 -4.88 -11.04
CA CYS A 71 2.67 -4.03 -10.37
C CYS A 71 3.49 -3.23 -11.39
N GLN A 72 3.91 -3.88 -12.47
CA GLN A 72 4.62 -3.24 -13.57
C GLN A 72 3.76 -2.15 -14.23
N LYS A 73 2.46 -2.42 -14.44
CA LYS A 73 1.52 -1.44 -14.98
C LYS A 73 1.36 -0.25 -14.03
N GLU A 74 1.15 -0.48 -12.74
CA GLU A 74 1.06 0.59 -11.72
C GLU A 74 2.34 1.43 -11.67
N THR A 75 3.52 0.79 -11.78
CA THR A 75 4.81 1.49 -11.82
C THR A 75 4.93 2.40 -13.04
N ARG A 76 4.51 1.94 -14.23
CA ARG A 76 4.49 2.80 -15.43
C ARG A 76 3.57 4.01 -15.26
N GLU A 77 2.43 3.82 -14.59
CA GLU A 77 1.52 4.93 -14.28
C GLU A 77 2.14 5.92 -13.30
N LEU A 78 2.81 5.45 -12.22
CA LEU A 78 3.55 6.35 -11.32
C LEU A 78 4.56 7.23 -12.08
N LEU A 79 5.29 6.65 -13.03
CA LEU A 79 6.26 7.37 -13.87
C LEU A 79 5.58 8.38 -14.81
N ALA A 80 4.43 8.04 -15.38
CA ALA A 80 3.66 8.93 -16.26
C ALA A 80 3.12 10.16 -15.51
N TYR A 81 2.77 10.02 -14.23
CA TYR A 81 2.25 11.09 -13.38
C TYR A 81 3.32 11.71 -12.46
N LYS A 82 4.59 11.70 -12.87
CA LYS A 82 5.70 12.18 -12.04
C LYS A 82 5.54 13.62 -11.55
N ASN A 83 4.92 14.49 -12.36
CA ASN A 83 4.74 15.90 -12.03
C ASN A 83 3.72 16.10 -10.90
N GLU A 84 2.62 15.37 -10.95
CA GLU A 84 1.55 15.37 -9.95
C GLU A 84 2.01 14.75 -8.64
N LEU A 85 2.86 13.74 -8.72
CA LEU A 85 3.37 12.98 -7.58
C LEU A 85 4.61 13.60 -6.92
N LYS A 86 5.24 14.63 -7.49
CA LYS A 86 6.55 15.18 -7.03
C LYS A 86 6.60 15.58 -5.56
N ASN A 87 5.47 15.93 -4.96
CA ASN A 87 5.37 16.33 -3.56
C ASN A 87 4.91 15.20 -2.61
N ILE A 88 4.68 14.01 -3.12
CA ILE A 88 4.24 12.82 -2.39
C ILE A 88 5.45 11.90 -2.22
N GLN A 89 5.67 11.38 -1.02
CA GLN A 89 6.66 10.34 -0.80
C GLN A 89 6.09 9.00 -1.27
N ILE A 90 6.91 8.21 -1.96
CA ILE A 90 6.50 6.89 -2.43
C ILE A 90 7.54 5.88 -1.94
N LEU A 91 7.08 4.92 -1.14
CA LEU A 91 7.85 3.76 -0.72
C LEU A 91 7.32 2.53 -1.46
N MET A 92 8.10 1.98 -2.36
CA MET A 92 7.82 0.70 -2.97
C MET A 92 8.59 -0.38 -2.21
N ALA A 93 7.90 -1.43 -1.74
CA ALA A 93 8.51 -2.50 -0.94
C ALA A 93 8.24 -3.87 -1.56
N SER A 94 9.27 -4.69 -1.67
CA SER A 94 9.18 -6.03 -2.24
C SER A 94 9.92 -7.06 -1.40
N PRO A 95 9.34 -8.26 -1.18
CA PRO A 95 10.01 -9.39 -0.53
C PRO A 95 10.93 -10.17 -1.47
N SER A 96 10.96 -9.85 -2.76
CA SER A 96 11.81 -10.50 -3.76
C SER A 96 13.29 -10.29 -3.44
N SER A 97 14.18 -11.08 -4.04
CA SER A 97 15.63 -10.94 -3.81
C SER A 97 16.13 -9.53 -4.15
N TYR A 98 17.17 -9.09 -3.47
CA TYR A 98 17.76 -7.76 -3.72
C TYR A 98 18.11 -7.55 -5.19
N GLY A 99 18.66 -8.57 -5.85
CA GLY A 99 19.01 -8.51 -7.27
C GLY A 99 17.80 -8.23 -8.17
N MET A 100 16.67 -8.92 -7.94
CA MET A 100 15.44 -8.69 -8.70
C MET A 100 14.87 -7.29 -8.46
N VAL A 101 14.89 -6.82 -7.21
CA VAL A 101 14.41 -5.48 -6.85
C VAL A 101 15.29 -4.39 -7.48
N LYS A 102 16.63 -4.60 -7.49
CA LYS A 102 17.58 -3.70 -8.14
C LYS A 102 17.41 -3.68 -9.64
N GLN A 103 17.25 -4.84 -10.28
CA GLN A 103 16.97 -4.92 -11.72
C GLN A 103 15.70 -4.16 -12.08
N PHE A 104 14.62 -4.32 -11.32
CA PHE A 104 13.38 -3.57 -11.50
C PHE A 104 13.59 -2.05 -11.38
N TYR A 105 14.40 -1.60 -10.40
CA TYR A 105 14.74 -0.19 -10.23
C TYR A 105 15.43 0.38 -11.48
N GLU A 106 16.37 -0.38 -12.04
CA GLU A 106 17.14 0.01 -13.23
C GLU A 106 16.25 -0.01 -14.49
N GLU A 107 15.49 -1.08 -14.70
CA GLU A 107 14.60 -1.26 -15.84
C GLU A 107 13.57 -0.14 -15.97
N TYR A 108 12.94 0.24 -14.86
CA TYR A 108 11.94 1.31 -14.83
C TYR A 108 12.55 2.71 -14.64
N ASN A 109 13.89 2.84 -14.62
CA ASN A 109 14.58 4.12 -14.41
C ASN A 109 14.00 4.91 -13.23
N LEU A 110 13.80 4.24 -12.09
CA LEU A 110 13.19 4.84 -10.90
C LEU A 110 14.06 5.93 -10.27
N ALA A 111 15.35 6.01 -10.64
CA ALA A 111 16.23 7.13 -10.31
C ALA A 111 15.70 8.48 -10.81
N SER A 112 14.89 8.49 -11.88
CA SER A 112 14.27 9.70 -12.44
C SER A 112 13.19 10.31 -11.54
N MET A 113 12.76 9.60 -10.48
CA MET A 113 11.78 10.05 -9.48
C MET A 113 12.40 10.02 -8.07
N PRO A 114 13.10 11.06 -7.62
CA PRO A 114 13.83 11.08 -6.34
C PRO A 114 12.92 10.94 -5.10
N ASN A 115 11.62 11.16 -5.27
CA ASN A 115 10.60 10.95 -4.26
C ASN A 115 10.14 9.48 -4.13
N ILE A 116 10.59 8.58 -5.01
CA ILE A 116 10.44 7.13 -4.88
C ILE A 116 11.64 6.57 -4.09
N LYS A 117 11.35 5.73 -3.11
CA LYS A 117 12.32 4.83 -2.47
C LYS A 117 11.86 3.40 -2.69
N LEU A 118 12.75 2.56 -3.22
CA LEU A 118 12.48 1.17 -3.48
C LEU A 118 13.19 0.32 -2.42
N GLY A 119 12.42 -0.32 -1.55
CA GLY A 119 12.92 -1.09 -0.42
C GLY A 119 12.85 -2.61 -0.67
N ASN A 120 13.88 -3.29 -0.19
CA ASN A 120 13.92 -4.74 -0.15
C ASN A 120 13.44 -5.24 1.22
N ASP A 121 12.22 -5.75 1.30
CA ASP A 121 11.59 -6.36 2.49
C ASP A 121 11.84 -7.87 2.51
N VAL A 122 13.13 -8.27 2.40
CA VAL A 122 13.56 -9.67 2.22
C VAL A 122 12.99 -10.64 3.26
N ASN A 123 12.78 -10.18 4.49
CA ASN A 123 12.21 -10.98 5.57
C ASN A 123 10.69 -10.87 5.64
N TYR A 124 10.07 -10.21 4.67
CA TYR A 124 8.63 -9.93 4.66
C TYR A 124 8.13 -9.29 5.96
N ALA A 125 8.99 -8.51 6.62
CA ALA A 125 8.70 -7.92 7.92
C ALA A 125 7.59 -6.87 7.82
N LEU A 126 7.72 -5.93 6.88
CA LEU A 126 6.71 -4.91 6.63
C LEU A 126 5.45 -5.53 6.02
N GLY A 127 5.59 -6.43 5.05
CA GLY A 127 4.48 -7.15 4.45
C GLY A 127 3.65 -7.94 5.46
N SER A 128 4.28 -8.55 6.46
CA SER A 128 3.59 -9.26 7.55
C SER A 128 2.80 -8.31 8.45
N ILE A 129 3.33 -7.13 8.76
CA ILE A 129 2.61 -6.10 9.53
C ILE A 129 1.32 -5.72 8.79
N TYR A 130 1.40 -5.47 7.46
CA TYR A 130 0.25 -5.13 6.63
C TYR A 130 -0.64 -6.32 6.26
N GLN A 131 -0.29 -7.53 6.68
CA GLN A 131 -1.05 -8.77 6.40
C GLN A 131 -1.36 -8.94 4.91
N LEU A 132 -0.36 -8.67 4.07
CA LEU A 132 -0.52 -8.68 2.61
C LEU A 132 -0.89 -10.07 2.10
N ARG A 133 -1.79 -10.11 1.12
CA ARG A 133 -2.23 -11.34 0.45
C ARG A 133 -2.03 -11.31 -1.05
N THR A 134 -1.94 -10.12 -1.63
CA THR A 134 -1.83 -9.92 -3.08
C THR A 134 -0.95 -8.72 -3.41
N PHE A 135 -0.46 -8.67 -4.65
CA PHE A 135 0.29 -7.55 -5.23
C PHE A 135 -0.42 -7.01 -6.49
N PRO A 136 -0.36 -5.70 -6.73
CA PRO A 136 0.08 -4.70 -5.77
C PRO A 136 -0.94 -4.49 -4.65
N SER A 137 -0.46 -4.11 -3.47
CA SER A 137 -1.29 -3.56 -2.40
C SER A 137 -0.77 -2.16 -2.08
N ILE A 138 -1.66 -1.17 -2.01
CA ILE A 138 -1.29 0.24 -1.94
C ILE A 138 -1.96 0.87 -0.72
N PHE A 139 -1.17 1.53 0.12
CA PHE A 139 -1.62 2.25 1.30
C PHE A 139 -1.26 3.72 1.15
N VAL A 140 -2.27 4.58 1.24
CA VAL A 140 -2.15 6.03 1.08
C VAL A 140 -2.31 6.69 2.43
N TYR A 141 -1.29 7.42 2.86
CA TYR A 141 -1.26 8.17 4.12
C TYR A 141 -1.26 9.67 3.82
N ASP A 142 -2.07 10.40 4.56
CA ASP A 142 -2.13 11.84 4.48
C ASP A 142 -0.87 12.51 5.07
N ARG A 143 -0.83 13.84 5.08
CA ARG A 143 0.29 14.63 5.60
C ARG A 143 0.49 14.50 7.10
N THR A 144 -0.51 14.04 7.83
CA THR A 144 -0.45 13.79 9.28
C THR A 144 0.08 12.40 9.61
N GLY A 145 0.29 11.56 8.59
CA GLY A 145 0.67 10.16 8.72
C GLY A 145 -0.49 9.23 9.08
N LYS A 146 -1.74 9.69 8.91
CA LYS A 146 -2.95 8.89 9.09
C LYS A 146 -3.31 8.19 7.77
N LEU A 147 -3.72 6.92 7.86
CA LEU A 147 -4.20 6.18 6.70
C LEU A 147 -5.46 6.83 6.13
N ALA A 148 -5.35 7.33 4.89
CA ALA A 148 -6.47 7.86 4.13
C ALA A 148 -7.22 6.75 3.39
N LYS A 149 -6.49 5.83 2.74
CA LYS A 149 -7.10 4.71 2.00
C LYS A 149 -6.13 3.56 1.76
N ALA A 150 -6.68 2.35 1.64
CA ALA A 150 -5.96 1.16 1.21
C ALA A 150 -6.63 0.57 -0.03
N PHE A 151 -5.81 0.03 -0.94
CA PHE A 151 -6.25 -0.54 -2.20
C PHE A 151 -5.55 -1.87 -2.47
N VAL A 152 -6.19 -2.70 -3.28
CA VAL A 152 -5.67 -3.98 -3.75
C VAL A 152 -5.78 -4.02 -5.28
N GLY A 153 -4.72 -4.44 -5.94
CA GLY A 153 -4.64 -4.49 -7.40
C GLY A 153 -4.19 -3.18 -8.03
N ASN A 154 -4.07 -3.19 -9.37
CA ASN A 154 -3.75 -1.99 -10.15
C ASN A 154 -4.96 -1.05 -10.17
N ILE A 155 -4.83 0.13 -9.60
CA ILE A 155 -5.90 1.11 -9.42
C ILE A 155 -5.69 2.41 -10.18
N GLY A 156 -4.44 2.66 -10.57
CA GLY A 156 -4.02 3.87 -11.25
C GLY A 156 -3.83 5.08 -10.34
N VAL A 157 -2.95 5.97 -10.76
CA VAL A 157 -2.57 7.18 -10.02
C VAL A 157 -3.74 8.12 -9.72
N PRO A 158 -4.75 8.30 -10.59
CA PRO A 158 -5.90 9.15 -10.25
C PRO A 158 -6.62 8.75 -8.96
N ALA A 159 -6.73 7.45 -8.68
CA ALA A 159 -7.34 6.97 -7.43
C ALA A 159 -6.48 7.28 -6.18
N ILE A 160 -5.14 7.25 -6.34
CA ILE A 160 -4.19 7.65 -5.29
C ILE A 160 -4.34 9.14 -4.98
N LEU A 161 -4.39 9.98 -6.01
CA LEU A 161 -4.52 11.43 -5.88
C LEU A 161 -5.86 11.82 -5.25
N GLU A 162 -6.94 11.11 -5.61
CA GLU A 162 -8.27 11.33 -5.01
C GLU A 162 -8.29 11.01 -3.51
N ALA A 163 -7.57 9.97 -3.09
CA ALA A 163 -7.47 9.59 -1.67
C ALA A 163 -6.70 10.64 -0.83
N LEU A 164 -6.00 11.58 -1.46
CA LEU A 164 -5.20 12.63 -0.79
C LEU A 164 -5.86 14.03 -0.80
N LYS A 165 -7.07 14.15 -1.37
CA LYS A 165 -7.86 15.38 -1.32
C LYS A 165 -8.55 15.55 0.02
#